data_3d20dde7480a149c347f6aacaae01fe4
#
_entry.id   3d20dde7480a149c347f6aacaae01fe4
#
_cell.length_a   1.000
_cell.length_b   1.000
_cell.length_c   1.000
_cell.angle_alpha   90.00
_cell.angle_beta   90.00
_cell.angle_gamma   90.00
#
_symmetry.space_group_name_H-M   'P 1'
#
loop_
_entity.id
_entity.type
_entity.pdbx_description
1 polymer ?
#
loop_
_entity_poly.entity_id
_entity_poly.type
_entity_poly.pdbx_seq_one_letter_code
_entity_poly.pdbx_strand_id
1 'polypeptide(L)'
;NLVVCEMGRRRVTAITPGGETIVLADQFDRKRLNSPNDLWIDPKGGIYFSDPRYGSNDDQEINGHHVYYIEPDKSEVRRVVDDLERPNGIIGTPDGRRVYIADHGAGRTYVYTPTDDGSLTDKRLFIAQGSDGMTMDDLGNIYFTGQDITVYDPSGTPVTSIAVPETPANLTFGGSEGRTLFITARTSLYALKMTVSGQ
;
A
#
# COMPACT_ATOMS: atom_id res chain seq x y z
N ASN A 1 -2.05 15.97 -8.29
CA ASN A 1 -1.60 16.08 -6.89
C ASN A 1 -0.79 14.84 -6.51
N LEU A 2 0.18 14.98 -5.63
CA LEU A 2 0.88 13.89 -4.98
C LEU A 2 0.14 13.54 -3.68
N VAL A 3 -0.31 12.30 -3.51
CA VAL A 3 -0.95 11.84 -2.27
C VAL A 3 0.10 11.18 -1.38
N VAL A 4 0.10 11.51 -0.08
CA VAL A 4 1.15 11.12 0.85
C VAL A 4 0.56 10.66 2.18
N CYS A 5 1.04 9.52 2.68
CA CYS A 5 0.84 9.10 4.06
C CYS A 5 1.90 9.79 4.96
N GLU A 6 1.47 10.68 5.83
CA GLU A 6 2.34 11.36 6.78
C GLU A 6 2.28 10.68 8.16
N MET A 7 3.05 9.61 8.35
CA MET A 7 3.09 8.83 9.59
C MET A 7 3.21 9.68 10.86
N GLY A 8 4.21 10.57 10.91
CA GLY A 8 4.49 11.40 12.08
C GLY A 8 3.41 12.44 12.37
N ARG A 9 2.66 12.87 11.35
CA ARG A 9 1.52 13.79 11.49
C ARG A 9 0.19 13.06 11.60
N ARG A 10 0.19 11.74 11.42
CA ARG A 10 -0.98 10.87 11.56
C ARG A 10 -2.11 11.27 10.62
N ARG A 11 -1.78 11.47 9.33
CA ARG A 11 -2.74 11.95 8.32
C ARG A 11 -2.37 11.51 6.92
N VAL A 12 -3.35 11.54 6.02
CA VAL A 12 -3.17 11.44 4.56
C VAL A 12 -3.39 12.83 3.97
N THR A 13 -2.49 13.25 3.07
CA THR A 13 -2.54 14.57 2.45
C THR A 13 -2.37 14.50 0.94
N ALA A 14 -2.85 15.52 0.24
CA ALA A 14 -2.55 15.78 -1.15
C ALA A 14 -1.70 17.04 -1.26
N ILE A 15 -0.60 16.96 -2.00
CA ILE A 15 0.26 18.11 -2.32
C ILE A 15 -0.05 18.51 -3.76
N THR A 16 -0.48 19.75 -3.96
CA THR A 16 -0.78 20.29 -5.28
C THR A 16 0.51 20.58 -6.05
N PRO A 17 0.47 20.74 -7.39
CA PRO A 17 1.62 21.20 -8.18
C PRO A 17 2.18 22.57 -7.71
N GLY A 18 1.34 23.40 -7.08
CA GLY A 18 1.75 24.68 -6.47
C GLY A 18 2.38 24.55 -5.09
N GLY A 19 2.50 23.33 -4.52
CA GLY A 19 3.08 23.06 -3.20
C GLY A 19 2.11 23.24 -2.02
N GLU A 20 0.83 23.51 -2.28
CA GLU A 20 -0.18 23.55 -1.22
C GLU A 20 -0.47 22.15 -0.68
N THR A 21 -0.59 22.01 0.63
CA THR A 21 -0.94 20.74 1.30
C THR A 21 -2.41 20.77 1.73
N ILE A 22 -3.16 19.79 1.21
CA ILE A 22 -4.58 19.60 1.54
C ILE A 22 -4.68 18.33 2.39
N VAL A 23 -5.28 18.42 3.59
CA VAL A 23 -5.55 17.24 4.43
C VAL A 23 -6.74 16.49 3.85
N LEU A 24 -6.55 15.21 3.53
CA LEU A 24 -7.59 14.30 3.03
C LEU A 24 -8.23 13.48 4.15
N ALA A 25 -7.44 13.05 5.12
CA ALA A 25 -7.88 12.33 6.31
C ALA A 25 -6.86 12.50 7.44
N ASP A 26 -7.30 12.82 8.65
CA ASP A 26 -6.50 12.85 9.87
C ASP A 26 -7.19 12.19 11.06
N GLN A 27 -8.45 11.81 10.89
CA GLN A 27 -9.26 11.18 11.93
C GLN A 27 -10.28 10.21 11.34
N PHE A 28 -10.71 9.27 12.16
CA PHE A 28 -11.86 8.40 11.93
C PHE A 28 -12.68 8.33 13.22
N ASP A 29 -14.02 8.52 13.14
CA ASP A 29 -14.93 8.53 14.29
C ASP A 29 -14.45 9.49 15.42
N ARG A 30 -13.99 10.69 15.06
CA ARG A 30 -13.47 11.74 15.95
C ARG A 30 -12.21 11.36 16.73
N LYS A 31 -11.51 10.31 16.33
CA LYS A 31 -10.23 9.86 16.87
C LYS A 31 -9.15 10.03 15.82
N ARG A 32 -7.97 10.46 16.24
CA ARG A 32 -6.83 10.59 15.33
C ARG A 32 -6.44 9.22 14.77
N LEU A 33 -6.10 9.19 13.49
CA LEU A 33 -5.52 8.03 12.83
C LEU A 33 -4.26 7.55 13.57
N ASN A 34 -3.89 6.28 13.42
CA ASN A 34 -2.72 5.70 14.08
C ASN A 34 -1.42 6.23 13.46
N SER A 35 -1.13 5.82 12.24
CA SER A 35 0.11 6.14 11.52
C SER A 35 -0.03 5.74 10.05
N PRO A 36 -0.85 6.46 9.24
CA PRO A 36 -1.03 6.10 7.83
C PRO A 36 0.31 5.79 7.17
N ASN A 37 0.39 4.61 6.54
CA ASN A 37 1.65 4.05 6.08
C ASN A 37 1.73 3.94 4.56
N ASP A 38 0.87 3.14 3.93
CA ASP A 38 0.86 2.94 2.49
C ASP A 38 -0.54 3.21 1.91
N LEU A 39 -0.62 3.53 0.63
CA LEU A 39 -1.88 3.85 -0.03
C LEU A 39 -1.90 3.39 -1.49
N TRP A 40 -3.11 3.13 -1.98
CA TRP A 40 -3.40 2.91 -3.39
C TRP A 40 -4.62 3.72 -3.82
N ILE A 41 -4.52 4.37 -4.99
CA ILE A 41 -5.62 5.16 -5.57
C ILE A 41 -6.34 4.29 -6.60
N ASP A 42 -7.61 4.05 -6.39
CA ASP A 42 -8.43 3.25 -7.30
C ASP A 42 -8.75 4.01 -8.60
N PRO A 43 -9.22 3.31 -9.66
CA PRO A 43 -9.57 3.93 -10.94
C PRO A 43 -10.70 4.97 -10.85
N LYS A 44 -11.50 4.98 -9.78
CA LYS A 44 -12.58 5.96 -9.54
C LYS A 44 -12.06 7.21 -8.82
N GLY A 45 -10.79 7.20 -8.35
CA GLY A 45 -10.15 8.28 -7.59
C GLY A 45 -10.34 8.18 -6.08
N GLY A 46 -10.91 7.07 -5.58
CA GLY A 46 -10.91 6.73 -4.16
C GLY A 46 -9.53 6.30 -3.68
N ILE A 47 -9.27 6.37 -2.39
CA ILE A 47 -7.95 6.10 -1.84
C ILE A 47 -8.08 5.07 -0.71
N TYR A 48 -7.51 3.89 -0.91
CA TYR A 48 -7.29 2.94 0.16
C TYR A 48 -5.97 3.27 0.86
N PHE A 49 -5.95 3.23 2.19
CA PHE A 49 -4.71 3.40 2.94
C PHE A 49 -4.67 2.52 4.18
N SER A 50 -3.50 2.02 4.51
CA SER A 50 -3.24 1.27 5.73
C SER A 50 -2.90 2.23 6.87
N ASP A 51 -3.42 1.94 8.09
CA ASP A 51 -3.20 2.75 9.28
C ASP A 51 -2.71 1.89 10.46
N PRO A 52 -1.52 1.30 10.35
CA PRO A 52 -0.90 0.58 11.45
C PRO A 52 -0.37 1.54 12.53
N ARG A 53 0.09 0.99 13.63
CA ARG A 53 0.90 1.72 14.61
C ARG A 53 2.27 1.08 14.72
N TYR A 54 3.31 1.88 14.55
CA TYR A 54 4.70 1.52 14.80
C TYR A 54 5.27 2.40 15.92
N GLY A 55 6.10 1.82 16.78
CA GLY A 55 6.67 2.52 17.95
C GLY A 55 5.74 2.53 19.16
N SER A 56 5.72 3.63 19.93
CA SER A 56 4.90 3.75 21.14
C SER A 56 3.40 3.83 20.83
N ASN A 57 2.61 3.23 21.70
CA ASN A 57 1.14 3.28 21.65
C ASN A 57 0.56 4.29 22.67
N ASP A 58 1.41 5.08 23.37
CA ASP A 58 0.99 5.95 24.46
C ASP A 58 -0.08 6.98 24.06
N ASP A 59 -0.07 7.42 22.79
CA ASP A 59 -1.03 8.37 22.24
C ASP A 59 -1.99 7.75 21.22
N GLN A 60 -2.11 6.41 21.19
CA GLN A 60 -3.01 5.71 20.28
C GLN A 60 -4.47 5.88 20.74
N GLU A 61 -5.31 6.41 19.87
CA GLU A 61 -6.73 6.67 20.14
C GLU A 61 -7.64 5.59 19.55
N ILE A 62 -7.24 5.00 18.41
CA ILE A 62 -7.98 3.94 17.72
C ILE A 62 -7.36 2.59 18.09
N ASN A 63 -8.15 1.71 18.72
CA ASN A 63 -7.73 0.33 19.01
C ASN A 63 -7.63 -0.48 17.72
N GLY A 64 -6.57 -1.31 17.62
CA GLY A 64 -6.31 -2.13 16.44
C GLY A 64 -5.62 -1.35 15.33
N HIS A 65 -5.41 -2.05 14.23
CA HIS A 65 -4.78 -1.54 13.03
C HIS A 65 -5.71 -1.82 11.84
N HIS A 66 -5.98 -0.81 11.05
CA HIS A 66 -7.08 -0.87 10.09
C HIS A 66 -6.65 -0.45 8.69
N VAL A 67 -7.50 -0.75 7.72
CA VAL A 67 -7.43 -0.16 6.39
C VAL A 67 -8.69 0.68 6.19
N TYR A 68 -8.48 1.86 5.65
CA TYR A 68 -9.53 2.83 5.38
C TYR A 68 -9.66 3.13 3.89
N TYR A 69 -10.80 3.66 3.51
CA TYR A 69 -11.09 4.17 2.18
C TYR A 69 -11.56 5.61 2.28
N ILE A 70 -10.93 6.50 1.50
CA ILE A 70 -11.39 7.87 1.29
C ILE A 70 -12.18 7.90 -0.01
N GLU A 71 -13.42 8.36 0.04
CA GLU A 71 -14.29 8.48 -1.13
C GLU A 71 -13.65 9.31 -2.25
N PRO A 72 -14.00 9.09 -3.54
CA PRO A 72 -13.45 9.84 -4.67
C PRO A 72 -13.62 11.36 -4.54
N ASP A 73 -14.75 11.83 -4.00
CA ASP A 73 -15.06 13.24 -3.76
C ASP A 73 -14.45 13.78 -2.44
N LYS A 74 -13.76 12.91 -1.67
CA LYS A 74 -13.13 13.23 -0.39
C LYS A 74 -14.11 13.63 0.73
N SER A 75 -15.38 13.28 0.58
CA SER A 75 -16.45 13.62 1.53
C SER A 75 -16.43 12.76 2.79
N GLU A 76 -15.97 11.51 2.68
CA GLU A 76 -16.03 10.53 3.76
C GLU A 76 -14.78 9.64 3.83
N VAL A 77 -14.45 9.24 5.06
CA VAL A 77 -13.45 8.19 5.35
C VAL A 77 -14.17 7.01 5.97
N ARG A 78 -14.04 5.83 5.38
CA ARG A 78 -14.65 4.59 5.89
C ARG A 78 -13.59 3.57 6.26
N ARG A 79 -13.82 2.83 7.34
CA ARG A 79 -13.02 1.66 7.69
C ARG A 79 -13.49 0.47 6.87
N VAL A 80 -12.59 -0.12 6.08
CA VAL A 80 -12.92 -1.21 5.14
C VAL A 80 -12.32 -2.55 5.53
N VAL A 81 -11.26 -2.57 6.38
CA VAL A 81 -10.70 -3.79 6.98
C VAL A 81 -10.30 -3.50 8.42
N ASP A 82 -10.67 -4.40 9.35
CA ASP A 82 -10.41 -4.26 10.80
C ASP A 82 -9.96 -5.55 11.49
N ASP A 83 -9.64 -6.58 10.72
CA ASP A 83 -9.30 -7.92 11.19
C ASP A 83 -7.87 -8.34 10.81
N LEU A 84 -6.97 -7.37 10.57
CA LEU A 84 -5.55 -7.58 10.32
C LEU A 84 -4.71 -7.25 11.56
N GLU A 85 -3.58 -7.94 11.69
CA GLU A 85 -2.68 -7.74 12.81
C GLU A 85 -1.90 -6.43 12.68
N ARG A 86 -1.31 -6.17 11.50
CA ARG A 86 -0.60 -4.92 11.19
C ARG A 86 -0.51 -4.70 9.68
N PRO A 87 -1.58 -4.17 9.04
CA PRO A 87 -1.57 -3.89 7.62
C PRO A 87 -0.48 -2.88 7.27
N ASN A 88 0.20 -3.09 6.14
CA ASN A 88 1.26 -2.22 5.64
C ASN A 88 1.07 -2.04 4.13
N GLY A 89 1.86 -2.68 3.26
CA GLY A 89 1.77 -2.52 1.82
C GLY A 89 0.36 -2.75 1.27
N ILE A 90 -0.07 -1.88 0.37
CA ILE A 90 -1.37 -1.97 -0.28
C ILE A 90 -1.25 -1.62 -1.77
N ILE A 91 -1.81 -2.47 -2.64
CA ILE A 91 -1.87 -2.22 -4.08
C ILE A 91 -3.12 -2.85 -4.69
N GLY A 92 -3.67 -2.22 -5.71
CA GLY A 92 -4.77 -2.80 -6.48
C GLY A 92 -4.42 -3.01 -7.94
N THR A 93 -5.23 -3.81 -8.62
CA THR A 93 -5.14 -3.97 -10.07
C THR A 93 -5.62 -2.72 -10.79
N PRO A 94 -5.06 -2.37 -11.98
CA PRO A 94 -5.46 -1.18 -12.74
C PRO A 94 -6.93 -1.13 -13.14
N ASP A 95 -7.57 -2.30 -13.24
CA ASP A 95 -9.00 -2.40 -13.51
C ASP A 95 -9.89 -2.24 -12.26
N GLY A 96 -9.26 -2.08 -11.08
CA GLY A 96 -9.95 -1.93 -9.80
C GLY A 96 -10.66 -3.17 -9.29
N ARG A 97 -10.40 -4.36 -9.86
CA ARG A 97 -11.11 -5.58 -9.49
C ARG A 97 -10.52 -6.34 -8.31
N ARG A 98 -9.28 -6.04 -7.94
CA ARG A 98 -8.59 -6.69 -6.82
C ARG A 98 -7.79 -5.65 -6.05
N VAL A 99 -7.78 -5.81 -4.72
CA VAL A 99 -6.88 -5.09 -3.82
C VAL A 99 -6.11 -6.11 -3.00
N TYR A 100 -4.80 -5.97 -2.97
CA TYR A 100 -3.90 -6.78 -2.16
C TYR A 100 -3.44 -5.96 -0.96
N ILE A 101 -3.52 -6.56 0.22
CA ILE A 101 -3.13 -5.92 1.47
C ILE A 101 -2.19 -6.85 2.21
N ALA A 102 -0.97 -6.40 2.44
CA ALA A 102 0.01 -7.12 3.23
C ALA A 102 -0.24 -6.89 4.71
N ASP A 103 -0.58 -7.96 5.42
CA ASP A 103 -0.56 -8.01 6.87
C ASP A 103 0.87 -8.34 7.32
N HIS A 104 1.68 -7.31 7.47
CA HIS A 104 3.08 -7.44 7.84
C HIS A 104 3.23 -8.10 9.22
N GLY A 105 2.31 -7.81 10.16
CA GLY A 105 2.31 -8.39 11.50
C GLY A 105 2.11 -9.90 11.48
N ALA A 106 1.14 -10.37 10.69
CA ALA A 106 0.83 -11.79 10.58
C ALA A 106 1.70 -12.54 9.56
N GLY A 107 2.58 -11.86 8.82
CA GLY A 107 3.39 -12.47 7.77
C GLY A 107 2.54 -13.05 6.63
N ARG A 108 1.48 -12.36 6.21
CA ARG A 108 0.53 -12.82 5.20
C ARG A 108 0.10 -11.66 4.31
N THR A 109 -0.29 -11.98 3.08
CA THR A 109 -0.95 -11.02 2.19
C THR A 109 -2.29 -11.59 1.76
N TYR A 110 -3.31 -10.74 1.85
CA TYR A 110 -4.67 -11.08 1.45
C TYR A 110 -5.06 -10.34 0.18
N VAL A 111 -5.94 -10.96 -0.60
CA VAL A 111 -6.58 -10.33 -1.76
C VAL A 111 -8.07 -10.17 -1.46
N TYR A 112 -8.61 -9.03 -1.89
CA TYR A 112 -10.00 -8.63 -1.71
C TYR A 112 -10.63 -8.24 -3.04
N THR A 113 -11.95 -8.31 -3.11
CA THR A 113 -12.77 -7.79 -4.20
C THR A 113 -13.39 -6.45 -3.75
N PRO A 114 -13.03 -5.30 -4.38
CA PRO A 114 -13.71 -4.04 -4.13
C PRO A 114 -15.14 -4.06 -4.64
N THR A 115 -16.05 -3.44 -3.91
CA THR A 115 -17.41 -3.14 -4.31
C THR A 115 -17.53 -1.74 -4.90
N ASP A 116 -18.68 -1.40 -5.46
CA ASP A 116 -18.88 -0.09 -6.09
C ASP A 116 -18.75 1.09 -5.14
N ASP A 117 -19.04 0.87 -3.86
CA ASP A 117 -18.91 1.85 -2.78
C ASP A 117 -17.52 1.83 -2.11
N GLY A 118 -16.54 1.10 -2.65
CA GLY A 118 -15.18 1.01 -2.11
C GLY A 118 -15.03 0.08 -0.89
N SER A 119 -16.09 -0.62 -0.45
CA SER A 119 -15.95 -1.67 0.55
C SER A 119 -15.16 -2.85 -0.01
N LEU A 120 -14.51 -3.62 0.85
CA LEU A 120 -13.73 -4.79 0.48
C LEU A 120 -14.42 -6.08 0.94
N THR A 121 -14.62 -7.01 -0.01
CA THR A 121 -15.28 -8.30 0.19
C THR A 121 -14.38 -9.46 -0.24
N ASP A 122 -14.86 -10.69 -0.06
CA ASP A 122 -14.20 -11.92 -0.55
C ASP A 122 -12.72 -12.06 -0.12
N LYS A 123 -12.42 -11.70 1.14
CA LYS A 123 -11.06 -11.85 1.70
C LYS A 123 -10.54 -13.26 1.50
N ARG A 124 -9.41 -13.39 0.84
CA ARG A 124 -8.72 -14.68 0.64
C ARG A 124 -7.23 -14.50 0.88
N LEU A 125 -6.60 -15.52 1.47
CA LEU A 125 -5.16 -15.59 1.54
C LEU A 125 -4.59 -15.65 0.11
N PHE A 126 -3.72 -14.71 -0.22
CA PHE A 126 -2.98 -14.71 -1.48
C PHE A 126 -1.66 -15.47 -1.33
N ILE A 127 -0.82 -15.06 -0.37
CA ILE A 127 0.46 -15.73 -0.05
C ILE A 127 0.74 -15.68 1.46
N ALA A 128 1.55 -16.64 1.94
CA ALA A 128 2.06 -16.68 3.32
C ALA A 128 3.34 -15.84 3.45
N GLN A 129 3.25 -14.55 3.09
CA GLN A 129 4.29 -13.54 3.23
C GLN A 129 3.65 -12.19 3.43
N GLY A 130 4.18 -11.40 4.39
CA GLY A 130 3.89 -9.98 4.55
C GLY A 130 4.83 -9.13 3.70
N SER A 131 4.56 -7.83 3.61
CA SER A 131 5.44 -6.89 2.91
C SER A 131 5.36 -5.50 3.54
N ASP A 132 6.43 -4.74 3.45
CA ASP A 132 6.41 -3.30 3.70
C ASP A 132 5.79 -2.60 2.48
N GLY A 133 6.49 -2.55 1.34
CA GLY A 133 5.95 -2.02 0.09
C GLY A 133 5.67 -3.09 -0.96
N MET A 134 4.80 -2.77 -1.91
CA MET A 134 4.45 -3.64 -3.05
C MET A 134 4.32 -2.83 -4.34
N THR A 135 4.63 -3.48 -5.47
CA THR A 135 4.31 -2.95 -6.81
C THR A 135 3.89 -4.07 -7.75
N MET A 136 3.36 -3.71 -8.92
CA MET A 136 2.84 -4.67 -9.89
C MET A 136 3.39 -4.35 -11.29
N ASP A 137 3.69 -5.40 -12.09
CA ASP A 137 4.08 -5.25 -13.49
C ASP A 137 2.88 -5.39 -14.44
N ASP A 138 3.11 -5.15 -15.74
CA ASP A 138 2.12 -5.21 -16.81
C ASP A 138 1.61 -6.63 -17.12
N LEU A 139 2.25 -7.67 -16.57
CA LEU A 139 1.78 -9.04 -16.59
C LEU A 139 0.91 -9.40 -15.37
N GLY A 140 0.79 -8.46 -14.41
CA GLY A 140 0.07 -8.65 -13.17
C GLY A 140 0.88 -9.37 -12.08
N ASN A 141 2.19 -9.58 -12.28
CA ASN A 141 3.02 -10.11 -11.22
C ASN A 141 3.22 -9.06 -10.12
N ILE A 142 3.18 -9.49 -8.87
CA ILE A 142 3.29 -8.62 -7.70
C ILE A 142 4.65 -8.83 -7.05
N TYR A 143 5.32 -7.71 -6.79
CA TYR A 143 6.64 -7.63 -6.18
C TYR A 143 6.49 -7.25 -4.72
N PHE A 144 7.06 -8.02 -3.83
CA PHE A 144 6.99 -7.87 -2.38
C PHE A 144 8.36 -7.56 -1.81
N THR A 145 8.45 -6.57 -0.92
CA THR A 145 9.66 -6.35 -0.15
C THR A 145 9.72 -7.31 1.04
N GLY A 146 10.92 -7.73 1.38
CA GLY A 146 11.22 -8.63 2.48
C GLY A 146 12.70 -8.57 2.82
N GLN A 147 13.37 -9.71 2.99
CA GLN A 147 14.82 -9.76 3.02
C GLN A 147 15.42 -9.40 1.65
N ASP A 148 14.78 -9.90 0.61
CA ASP A 148 14.96 -9.58 -0.82
C ASP A 148 13.62 -9.15 -1.40
N ILE A 149 13.55 -8.89 -2.70
CA ILE A 149 12.29 -8.74 -3.41
C ILE A 149 11.86 -10.11 -3.92
N THR A 150 10.66 -10.55 -3.58
CA THR A 150 10.03 -11.76 -4.12
C THR A 150 8.92 -11.39 -5.09
N VAL A 151 8.81 -12.12 -6.18
CA VAL A 151 7.82 -11.88 -7.24
C VAL A 151 6.90 -13.07 -7.34
N TYR A 152 5.59 -12.82 -7.31
CA TYR A 152 4.55 -13.81 -7.47
C TYR A 152 3.66 -13.47 -8.66
N ASP A 153 3.21 -14.49 -9.39
CA ASP A 153 2.21 -14.31 -10.43
C ASP A 153 0.80 -14.01 -9.83
N PRO A 154 -0.20 -13.68 -10.67
CA PRO A 154 -1.56 -13.40 -10.18
C PRO A 154 -2.25 -14.57 -9.47
N SER A 155 -1.73 -15.78 -9.56
CA SER A 155 -2.24 -16.97 -8.85
C SER A 155 -1.59 -17.15 -7.45
N GLY A 156 -0.54 -16.40 -7.13
CA GLY A 156 0.27 -16.56 -5.93
C GLY A 156 1.39 -17.59 -6.08
N THR A 157 1.73 -18.01 -7.33
CA THR A 157 2.86 -18.86 -7.60
C THR A 157 4.15 -18.03 -7.64
N PRO A 158 5.23 -18.44 -6.95
CA PRO A 158 6.49 -17.70 -6.99
C PRO A 158 7.12 -17.77 -8.39
N VAL A 159 7.50 -16.61 -8.92
CA VAL A 159 8.14 -16.43 -10.23
C VAL A 159 9.65 -16.32 -10.09
N THR A 160 10.12 -15.42 -9.24
CA THR A 160 11.56 -15.15 -9.06
C THR A 160 11.83 -14.39 -7.75
N SER A 161 13.10 -14.23 -7.41
CA SER A 161 13.58 -13.34 -6.36
C SER A 161 14.68 -12.44 -6.91
N ILE A 162 14.71 -11.20 -6.44
CA ILE A 162 15.70 -10.18 -6.80
C ILE A 162 16.46 -9.80 -5.53
N ALA A 163 17.74 -10.18 -5.49
CA ALA A 163 18.61 -9.82 -4.37
C ALA A 163 18.90 -8.31 -4.37
N VAL A 164 18.82 -7.70 -3.21
CA VAL A 164 19.14 -6.29 -2.98
C VAL A 164 20.23 -6.20 -1.92
N PRO A 165 21.27 -5.36 -2.11
CA PRO A 165 22.38 -5.27 -1.13
C PRO A 165 21.96 -4.84 0.28
N GLU A 166 20.85 -4.14 0.41
CA GLU A 166 20.23 -3.72 1.68
C GLU A 166 18.77 -4.17 1.72
N THR A 167 18.21 -4.38 2.91
CA THR A 167 16.80 -4.75 3.06
C THR A 167 15.88 -3.72 2.41
N PRO A 168 15.12 -4.09 1.35
CA PRO A 168 14.20 -3.18 0.67
C PRO A 168 12.99 -2.84 1.56
N ALA A 169 12.58 -1.57 1.52
CA ALA A 169 11.40 -1.08 2.22
C ALA A 169 10.22 -0.83 1.27
N ASN A 170 10.49 -0.20 0.12
CA ASN A 170 9.44 0.05 -0.88
C ASN A 170 10.03 0.01 -2.29
N LEU A 171 9.14 -0.12 -3.30
CA LEU A 171 9.55 -0.23 -4.68
C LEU A 171 8.44 0.27 -5.62
N THR A 172 8.86 0.78 -6.78
CA THR A 172 7.94 1.21 -7.83
C THR A 172 8.59 1.15 -9.19
N PHE A 173 7.79 0.91 -10.21
CA PHE A 173 8.24 1.06 -11.59
C PHE A 173 8.20 2.53 -12.02
N GLY A 174 9.09 2.90 -12.92
CA GLY A 174 9.16 4.26 -13.48
C GLY A 174 10.17 4.37 -14.62
N GLY A 175 10.60 5.61 -14.90
CA GLY A 175 11.43 5.94 -16.05
C GLY A 175 10.58 6.16 -17.30
N SER A 176 11.21 6.60 -18.40
CA SER A 176 10.50 7.00 -19.65
C SER A 176 9.71 5.87 -20.30
N GLU A 177 10.10 4.62 -20.07
CA GLU A 177 9.45 3.42 -20.62
C GLU A 177 8.69 2.62 -19.55
N GLY A 178 8.64 3.12 -18.29
CA GLY A 178 8.04 2.37 -17.17
C GLY A 178 8.81 1.09 -16.78
N ARG A 179 10.02 0.87 -17.31
CA ARG A 179 10.80 -0.36 -17.18
C ARG A 179 11.99 -0.25 -16.22
N THR A 180 11.98 0.73 -15.35
CA THR A 180 12.99 0.82 -14.30
C THR A 180 12.30 0.58 -12.96
N LEU A 181 12.70 -0.48 -12.27
CA LEU A 181 12.26 -0.75 -10.90
C LEU A 181 13.16 0.07 -9.97
N PHE A 182 12.58 1.06 -9.29
CA PHE A 182 13.22 1.82 -8.23
C PHE A 182 12.92 1.17 -6.89
N ILE A 183 13.94 1.03 -6.05
CA ILE A 183 13.87 0.31 -4.78
C ILE A 183 14.48 1.18 -3.70
N THR A 184 13.69 1.58 -2.71
CA THR A 184 14.21 2.20 -1.50
C THR A 184 14.62 1.12 -0.51
N ALA A 185 15.85 1.17 -0.01
CA ALA A 185 16.39 0.18 0.91
C ALA A 185 17.32 0.85 1.91
N ARG A 186 16.97 0.83 3.18
CA ARG A 186 17.71 1.41 4.29
C ARG A 186 18.25 2.82 3.98
N THR A 187 19.51 2.91 3.55
CA THR A 187 20.22 4.17 3.30
C THR A 187 20.36 4.48 1.80
N SER A 188 19.89 3.60 0.93
CA SER A 188 20.15 3.64 -0.52
C SER A 188 18.86 3.65 -1.35
N LEU A 189 18.97 4.17 -2.56
CA LEU A 189 18.01 4.02 -3.64
C LEU A 189 18.66 3.21 -4.76
N TYR A 190 18.10 2.06 -5.07
CA TYR A 190 18.54 1.23 -6.18
C TYR A 190 17.63 1.41 -7.39
N ALA A 191 18.17 1.17 -8.57
CA ALA A 191 17.43 1.17 -9.83
C ALA A 191 17.84 -0.05 -10.66
N LEU A 192 16.88 -0.85 -11.07
CA LEU A 192 17.08 -2.06 -11.87
C LEU A 192 16.33 -1.95 -13.19
N LYS A 193 16.99 -2.23 -14.31
CA LYS A 193 16.33 -2.34 -15.61
C LYS A 193 15.60 -3.67 -15.72
N MET A 194 14.32 -3.57 -16.07
CA MET A 194 13.43 -4.72 -16.20
C MET A 194 13.05 -4.97 -17.66
N THR A 195 12.66 -6.21 -17.95
CA THR A 195 12.10 -6.60 -19.27
C THR A 195 10.60 -6.33 -19.37
N VAL A 196 9.94 -6.18 -18.21
CA VAL A 196 8.52 -5.83 -18.06
C VAL A 196 8.39 -4.35 -17.68
N SER A 197 7.22 -3.77 -17.86
CA SER A 197 6.89 -2.42 -17.37
C SER A 197 6.00 -2.47 -16.14
N GLY A 198 5.96 -1.38 -15.37
CA GLY A 198 4.96 -1.23 -14.32
C GLY A 198 3.57 -0.92 -14.87
N GLN A 199 2.57 -1.14 -14.06
CA GLN A 199 1.17 -0.80 -14.33
C GLN A 199 0.87 0.63 -13.91
#